data_a0412b6de8fab6a6bd891dce32906e47
#
_entry.id   a0412b6de8fab6a6bd891dce32906e47
#
_cell.length_a   1.000
_cell.length_b   1.000
_cell.length_c   1.000
_cell.angle_alpha   90.00
_cell.angle_beta   90.00
_cell.angle_gamma   90.00
#
_symmetry.space_group_name_H-M   'P 1'
#
loop_
_entity.id
_entity.type
_entity.pdbx_description
1 polymer ?
#
loop_
_entity_poly.entity_id
_entity_poly.type
_entity_poly.pdbx_seq_one_letter_code
_entity_poly.pdbx_strand_id
1 'polypeptide(L)'
;MKQKGWGMGRAMPGRSGIGGRLLAGITLAAFLTAPVPAALAQDGTPAAKSESKPDASPLKIELNRLEPAGEACRTYMLVDNSRGPALKSLKVDLFAFDTEGVAQKRLAVELGPVQEKKTVVRLFDFAGLACPKIGRLLLNDVLACEGGDATRETCLERIEPATKTSAAFDR
;
A
#
# COMPACT_ATOMS: atom_id res chain seq x y z
N MET A 1 -34.30 32.19 -16.92
CA MET A 1 -33.99 33.50 -16.30
C MET A 1 -32.66 33.41 -15.55
N LYS A 2 -31.75 34.29 -15.94
CA LYS A 2 -30.52 34.77 -15.29
C LYS A 2 -29.35 33.81 -15.01
N GLN A 3 -28.40 33.89 -15.90
CA GLN A 3 -26.95 33.75 -15.76
C GLN A 3 -26.34 34.69 -14.71
N LYS A 4 -25.27 34.25 -14.06
CA LYS A 4 -24.10 35.04 -13.59
C LYS A 4 -23.07 33.98 -13.20
N GLY A 5 -21.89 33.83 -13.74
CA GLY A 5 -20.88 34.73 -14.28
C GLY A 5 -19.97 35.24 -13.18
N TRP A 6 -18.65 35.07 -13.32
CA TRP A 6 -17.50 35.64 -12.57
C TRP A 6 -16.61 34.49 -12.04
N GLY A 7 -15.30 34.48 -12.19
CA GLY A 7 -14.43 35.51 -12.71
C GLY A 7 -12.98 34.95 -12.79
N MET A 8 -12.29 35.52 -13.74
CA MET A 8 -10.86 35.37 -14.02
C MET A 8 -9.94 35.86 -12.87
N GLY A 9 -8.69 35.32 -12.93
CA GLY A 9 -7.51 36.06 -12.47
C GLY A 9 -6.76 35.38 -11.33
N ARG A 10 -5.52 34.97 -11.48
CA ARG A 10 -4.33 35.79 -11.67
C ARG A 10 -3.13 34.87 -11.97
N ALA A 11 -2.48 35.16 -13.05
CA ALA A 11 -1.09 34.82 -13.28
C ALA A 11 -0.20 35.67 -12.37
N MET A 12 0.89 35.09 -11.85
CA MET A 12 2.00 35.86 -11.29
C MET A 12 3.30 35.48 -12.00
N PRO A 13 4.12 36.50 -12.32
CA PRO A 13 5.30 36.32 -13.14
C PRO A 13 6.53 35.93 -12.34
N GLY A 14 7.52 35.43 -13.08
CA GLY A 14 8.81 34.99 -12.61
C GLY A 14 9.68 36.10 -12.02
N ARG A 15 10.68 35.69 -11.27
CA ARG A 15 11.87 36.49 -10.95
C ARG A 15 13.12 35.70 -11.31
N SER A 16 13.71 36.16 -12.38
CA SER A 16 15.12 35.96 -12.72
C SER A 16 15.99 36.65 -11.69
N GLY A 17 17.03 36.00 -11.26
CA GLY A 17 18.09 36.56 -10.44
C GLY A 17 19.43 36.14 -11.00
N ILE A 18 20.03 37.04 -11.71
CA ILE A 18 21.36 37.06 -12.34
C ILE A 18 22.42 37.35 -11.27
N GLY A 19 23.60 36.76 -11.39
CA GLY A 19 24.84 37.45 -11.16
C GLY A 19 25.69 37.01 -9.97
N GLY A 20 26.92 36.69 -10.27
CA GLY A 20 27.99 36.63 -9.29
C GLY A 20 29.24 35.91 -9.79
N ARG A 21 29.97 36.57 -10.71
CA ARG A 21 31.41 36.28 -11.03
C ARG A 21 32.27 36.75 -9.87
N LEU A 22 33.42 36.10 -9.66
CA LEU A 22 34.76 36.70 -9.48
C LEU A 22 35.64 35.75 -8.65
N LEU A 23 36.69 35.31 -9.27
CA LEU A 23 38.14 35.63 -9.27
C LEU A 23 38.94 34.82 -8.26
N ALA A 24 39.74 33.94 -8.81
CA ALA A 24 41.21 33.92 -8.83
C ALA A 24 41.91 34.02 -7.46
N GLY A 25 42.66 32.99 -7.15
CA GLY A 25 43.66 33.00 -6.08
C GLY A 25 44.56 31.79 -6.20
N ILE A 26 45.63 31.90 -7.03
CA ILE A 26 46.72 30.93 -7.12
C ILE A 26 47.65 31.24 -5.94
N THR A 27 47.85 30.30 -5.03
CA THR A 27 49.00 30.26 -4.14
C THR A 27 49.63 28.88 -4.14
N LEU A 28 50.76 28.85 -4.75
CA LEU A 28 51.73 27.74 -4.77
C LEU A 28 52.41 27.69 -3.39
N ALA A 29 52.22 26.60 -2.65
CA ALA A 29 53.05 26.28 -1.47
C ALA A 29 53.47 24.82 -1.59
N ALA A 30 54.72 24.63 -1.89
CA ALA A 30 55.43 23.37 -1.82
C ALA A 30 55.64 22.99 -0.33
N PHE A 31 55.14 21.84 0.08
CA PHE A 31 55.50 21.22 1.35
C PHE A 31 55.91 19.78 1.19
N LEU A 32 57.01 19.50 1.81
CA LEU A 32 57.78 18.27 1.92
C LEU A 32 56.92 17.02 2.18
N THR A 33 57.25 16.00 1.43
CA THR A 33 56.74 14.62 1.63
C THR A 33 57.45 13.96 2.80
N ALA A 34 56.69 13.61 3.83
CA ALA A 34 57.06 12.62 4.83
C ALA A 34 56.20 11.36 4.62
N PRO A 35 56.78 10.14 4.60
CA PRO A 35 55.97 8.94 4.50
C PRO A 35 55.33 8.64 5.85
N VAL A 36 54.04 8.66 5.91
CA VAL A 36 53.22 8.18 7.06
C VAL A 36 52.91 6.69 6.81
N PRO A 37 53.20 5.81 7.78
CA PRO A 37 52.80 4.42 7.65
C PRO A 37 51.30 4.30 7.66
N ALA A 38 50.76 3.63 6.65
CA ALA A 38 49.33 3.31 6.55
C ALA A 38 48.95 2.35 7.68
N ALA A 39 48.31 2.89 8.72
CA ALA A 39 47.55 2.10 9.66
C ALA A 39 46.24 1.71 8.96
N LEU A 40 46.07 0.43 8.66
CA LEU A 40 44.83 -0.17 8.23
C LEU A 40 43.84 -0.07 9.40
N ALA A 41 43.10 1.03 9.47
CA ALA A 41 41.89 1.10 10.25
C ALA A 41 40.83 0.28 9.51
N GLN A 42 40.57 -0.92 10.00
CA GLN A 42 39.38 -1.68 9.64
C GLN A 42 38.19 -0.96 10.29
N ASP A 43 37.57 -0.07 9.56
CA ASP A 43 36.23 0.40 9.87
C ASP A 43 35.28 -0.79 9.75
N GLY A 44 35.16 -1.52 10.86
CA GLY A 44 34.06 -2.42 11.10
C GLY A 44 32.80 -1.61 11.23
N THR A 45 32.14 -1.32 10.09
CA THR A 45 30.78 -0.86 10.09
C THR A 45 29.96 -1.90 10.85
N PRO A 46 29.32 -1.57 11.98
CA PRO A 46 28.37 -2.48 12.59
C PRO A 46 27.26 -2.71 11.56
N ALA A 47 27.21 -3.92 11.01
CA ALA A 47 26.03 -4.34 10.29
C ALA A 47 24.84 -4.08 11.21
N ALA A 48 24.04 -3.07 10.88
CA ALA A 48 22.77 -2.86 11.51
C ALA A 48 22.03 -4.19 11.40
N LYS A 49 21.94 -4.92 12.52
CA LYS A 49 20.99 -6.01 12.67
C LYS A 49 19.65 -5.37 12.34
N SER A 50 19.14 -5.65 11.16
CA SER A 50 17.72 -5.49 10.88
C SER A 50 17.03 -6.30 11.97
N GLU A 51 16.51 -5.63 12.99
CA GLU A 51 15.60 -6.24 13.93
C GLU A 51 14.43 -6.72 13.10
N SER A 52 14.43 -8.00 12.78
CA SER A 52 13.25 -8.66 12.24
C SER A 52 12.16 -8.47 13.28
N LYS A 53 11.24 -7.54 12.99
CA LYS A 53 9.96 -7.40 13.69
C LYS A 53 9.41 -8.81 13.92
N PRO A 54 8.94 -9.15 15.13
CA PRO A 54 8.46 -10.48 15.43
C PRO A 54 7.52 -10.93 14.31
N ASP A 55 7.81 -12.10 13.78
CA ASP A 55 7.21 -12.67 12.57
C ASP A 55 5.69 -12.82 12.78
N ALA A 56 4.96 -11.73 12.55
CA ALA A 56 3.52 -11.72 12.70
C ALA A 56 2.95 -12.66 11.65
N SER A 57 2.35 -13.76 12.08
CA SER A 57 1.82 -14.79 11.19
C SER A 57 0.99 -14.19 10.07
N PRO A 58 1.24 -14.57 8.80
CA PRO A 58 0.53 -14.00 7.66
C PRO A 58 -0.98 -14.25 7.77
N LEU A 59 -1.74 -13.27 7.31
CA LEU A 59 -3.18 -13.32 7.14
C LEU A 59 -3.47 -13.31 5.64
N LYS A 60 -3.66 -14.49 5.05
CA LYS A 60 -3.90 -14.57 3.61
C LYS A 60 -5.35 -14.23 3.31
N ILE A 61 -5.56 -13.30 2.39
CA ILE A 61 -6.89 -12.99 1.86
C ILE A 61 -6.86 -13.30 0.35
N GLU A 62 -7.73 -14.20 -0.06
CA GLU A 62 -7.75 -14.68 -1.44
C GLU A 62 -9.08 -14.34 -2.12
N LEU A 63 -9.03 -13.63 -3.25
CA LEU A 63 -10.15 -13.52 -4.17
C LEU A 63 -10.34 -14.88 -4.86
N ASN A 64 -11.23 -15.70 -4.30
CA ASN A 64 -11.37 -17.08 -4.71
C ASN A 64 -12.28 -17.25 -5.94
N ARG A 65 -13.41 -16.50 -5.99
CA ARG A 65 -14.39 -16.61 -7.08
C ARG A 65 -15.16 -15.33 -7.27
N LEU A 66 -15.50 -15.05 -8.52
CA LEU A 66 -16.48 -14.05 -8.95
C LEU A 66 -17.63 -14.77 -9.64
N GLU A 67 -18.88 -14.49 -9.23
CA GLU A 67 -20.07 -15.15 -9.74
C GLU A 67 -21.14 -14.13 -10.09
N PRO A 68 -21.69 -14.15 -11.31
CA PRO A 68 -22.81 -13.27 -11.68
C PRO A 68 -24.03 -13.47 -10.77
N ALA A 69 -24.56 -12.37 -10.23
CA ALA A 69 -25.73 -12.33 -9.37
C ALA A 69 -26.68 -11.21 -9.85
N GLY A 70 -27.38 -11.47 -10.97
CA GLY A 70 -28.15 -10.44 -11.66
C GLY A 70 -27.24 -9.33 -12.18
N GLU A 71 -27.51 -8.08 -11.79
CA GLU A 71 -26.69 -6.92 -12.15
C GLU A 71 -25.47 -6.71 -11.23
N ALA A 72 -25.32 -7.58 -10.23
CA ALA A 72 -24.20 -7.54 -9.28
C ALA A 72 -23.16 -8.62 -9.59
N CYS A 73 -21.97 -8.45 -9.03
CA CYS A 73 -20.96 -9.48 -8.97
C CYS A 73 -20.81 -9.98 -7.54
N ARG A 74 -21.21 -11.23 -7.29
CA ARG A 74 -20.96 -11.91 -6.02
C ARG A 74 -19.51 -12.32 -5.94
N THR A 75 -18.88 -11.90 -4.87
CA THR A 75 -17.47 -12.12 -4.60
C THR A 75 -17.32 -13.11 -3.46
N TYR A 76 -16.53 -14.16 -3.69
CA TYR A 76 -16.12 -15.13 -2.67
C TYR A 76 -14.71 -14.77 -2.23
N MET A 77 -14.58 -14.36 -0.99
CA MET A 77 -13.31 -14.01 -0.38
C MET A 77 -12.95 -15.07 0.68
N LEU A 78 -11.81 -15.72 0.51
CA LEU A 78 -11.28 -16.68 1.47
C LEU A 78 -10.30 -15.96 2.39
N VAL A 79 -10.50 -16.08 3.69
CA VAL A 79 -9.62 -15.53 4.72
C VAL A 79 -8.97 -16.67 5.47
N ASP A 80 -7.68 -16.83 5.28
CA ASP A 80 -6.88 -17.88 5.92
C ASP A 80 -6.10 -17.29 7.10
N ASN A 81 -6.56 -17.60 8.31
CA ASN A 81 -5.94 -17.26 9.58
C ASN A 81 -5.35 -18.49 10.26
N SER A 82 -4.92 -19.50 9.49
CA SER A 82 -4.46 -20.80 10.00
C SER A 82 -3.28 -20.69 10.96
N ARG A 83 -2.54 -19.59 10.93
CA ARG A 83 -1.36 -19.35 11.78
C ARG A 83 -1.52 -18.17 12.75
N GLY A 84 -2.66 -17.48 12.74
CA GLY A 84 -2.91 -16.29 13.53
C GLY A 84 -3.85 -16.49 14.71
N PRO A 85 -3.86 -15.54 15.67
CA PRO A 85 -4.83 -15.50 16.75
C PRO A 85 -6.24 -15.17 16.23
N ALA A 86 -7.25 -15.43 17.05
CA ALA A 86 -8.62 -15.09 16.70
C ALA A 86 -8.80 -13.59 16.47
N LEU A 87 -9.50 -13.23 15.40
CA LEU A 87 -9.94 -11.88 15.10
C LEU A 87 -11.44 -11.76 15.35
N LYS A 88 -11.85 -10.79 16.16
CA LYS A 88 -13.27 -10.49 16.43
C LYS A 88 -13.89 -9.68 15.30
N SER A 89 -13.10 -8.80 14.68
CA SER A 89 -13.46 -8.01 13.51
C SER A 89 -12.27 -7.91 12.56
N LEU A 90 -12.55 -7.94 11.27
CA LEU A 90 -11.63 -7.64 10.19
C LEU A 90 -12.42 -6.92 9.10
N LYS A 91 -12.51 -5.62 9.19
CA LYS A 91 -13.21 -4.80 8.21
C LYS A 91 -12.21 -4.17 7.25
N VAL A 92 -12.40 -4.38 5.96
CA VAL A 92 -11.52 -3.90 4.91
C VAL A 92 -12.24 -2.93 3.97
N ASP A 93 -11.46 -2.05 3.35
CA ASP A 93 -11.90 -1.14 2.31
C ASP A 93 -11.41 -1.66 0.96
N LEU A 94 -12.33 -1.97 0.07
CA LEU A 94 -12.05 -2.53 -1.25
C LEU A 94 -12.45 -1.56 -2.35
N PHE A 95 -11.60 -1.43 -3.38
CA PHE A 95 -11.94 -0.80 -4.64
C PHE A 95 -11.97 -1.83 -5.77
N ALA A 96 -13.03 -1.81 -6.57
CA ALA A 96 -13.11 -2.54 -7.82
C ALA A 96 -12.77 -1.61 -8.99
N PHE A 97 -11.82 -2.03 -9.81
CA PHE A 97 -11.41 -1.37 -11.04
C PHE A 97 -11.87 -2.21 -12.24
N ASP A 98 -12.18 -1.53 -13.33
CA ASP A 98 -12.45 -2.24 -14.58
C ASP A 98 -11.17 -2.75 -15.25
N THR A 99 -11.33 -3.34 -16.43
CA THR A 99 -10.23 -3.87 -17.24
C THR A 99 -9.32 -2.79 -17.82
N GLU A 100 -9.76 -1.54 -17.79
CA GLU A 100 -9.01 -0.36 -18.24
C GLU A 100 -8.29 0.33 -17.08
N GLY A 101 -8.49 -0.17 -15.84
CA GLY A 101 -7.87 0.37 -14.63
C GLY A 101 -8.62 1.56 -14.04
N VAL A 102 -9.87 1.79 -14.43
CA VAL A 102 -10.70 2.86 -13.88
C VAL A 102 -11.48 2.36 -12.67
N ALA A 103 -11.42 3.08 -11.54
CA ALA A 103 -12.16 2.73 -10.33
C ALA A 103 -13.68 2.86 -10.55
N GLN A 104 -14.37 1.74 -10.40
CA GLN A 104 -15.82 1.64 -10.63
C GLN A 104 -16.62 1.65 -9.33
N LYS A 105 -16.12 1.01 -8.28
CA LYS A 105 -16.87 0.82 -7.04
C LYS A 105 -15.95 0.76 -5.84
N ARG A 106 -16.40 1.33 -4.71
CA ARG A 106 -15.78 1.16 -3.39
C ARG A 106 -16.75 0.44 -2.47
N LEU A 107 -16.25 -0.47 -1.65
CA LEU A 107 -17.05 -1.25 -0.72
C LEU A 107 -16.27 -1.51 0.58
N ALA A 108 -16.86 -1.17 1.72
CA ALA A 108 -16.37 -1.59 3.02
C ALA A 108 -16.99 -2.94 3.38
N VAL A 109 -16.16 -3.94 3.62
CA VAL A 109 -16.59 -5.32 3.85
C VAL A 109 -16.10 -5.81 5.21
N GLU A 110 -17.00 -6.44 6.00
CA GLU A 110 -16.61 -7.16 7.20
C GLU A 110 -16.25 -8.61 6.84
N LEU A 111 -14.99 -8.97 7.00
CA LEU A 111 -14.46 -10.32 6.76
C LEU A 111 -14.37 -11.15 8.06
N GLY A 112 -14.45 -10.49 9.22
CA GLY A 112 -14.50 -11.14 10.53
C GLY A 112 -15.90 -11.67 10.90
N PRO A 113 -16.05 -12.26 12.07
CA PRO A 113 -14.97 -12.75 12.91
C PRO A 113 -14.25 -13.95 12.30
N VAL A 114 -12.96 -14.10 12.58
CA VAL A 114 -12.17 -15.25 12.14
C VAL A 114 -11.56 -15.92 13.38
N GLN A 115 -11.90 -17.16 13.62
CA GLN A 115 -11.34 -17.89 14.74
C GLN A 115 -9.85 -18.19 14.55
N GLU A 116 -9.16 -18.41 15.63
CA GLU A 116 -7.78 -18.87 15.61
C GLU A 116 -7.64 -20.16 14.78
N LYS A 117 -6.59 -20.25 13.99
CA LYS A 117 -6.25 -21.41 13.14
C LYS A 117 -7.39 -21.84 12.20
N LYS A 118 -8.21 -20.92 11.76
CA LYS A 118 -9.33 -21.18 10.85
C LYS A 118 -9.18 -20.44 9.53
N THR A 119 -9.70 -21.07 8.49
CA THR A 119 -9.99 -20.47 7.21
C THR A 119 -11.50 -20.31 7.07
N VAL A 120 -11.95 -19.16 6.64
CA VAL A 120 -13.37 -18.86 6.42
C VAL A 120 -13.59 -18.29 5.02
N VAL A 121 -14.79 -18.48 4.48
CA VAL A 121 -15.21 -17.84 3.24
C VAL A 121 -16.24 -16.76 3.57
N ARG A 122 -16.08 -15.58 2.97
CA ARG A 122 -17.02 -14.49 3.06
C ARG A 122 -17.57 -14.14 1.69
N LEU A 123 -18.86 -13.85 1.65
CA LEU A 123 -19.57 -13.50 0.43
C LEU A 123 -20.12 -12.09 0.56
N PHE A 124 -19.95 -11.32 -0.49
CA PHE A 124 -20.53 -9.99 -0.64
C PHE A 124 -20.72 -9.66 -2.11
N ASP A 125 -21.58 -8.70 -2.41
CA ASP A 125 -21.94 -8.35 -3.77
C ASP A 125 -21.49 -6.92 -4.12
N PHE A 126 -20.81 -6.76 -5.25
CA PHE A 126 -20.62 -5.46 -5.88
C PHE A 126 -21.88 -5.12 -6.69
N ALA A 127 -22.87 -4.51 -6.01
CA ALA A 127 -24.14 -4.15 -6.64
C ALA A 127 -23.94 -3.16 -7.80
N GLY A 128 -24.60 -3.41 -8.93
CA GLY A 128 -24.52 -2.58 -10.14
C GLY A 128 -23.17 -2.68 -10.87
N LEU A 129 -22.37 -3.71 -10.61
CA LEU A 129 -21.10 -3.98 -11.30
C LEU A 129 -21.07 -5.46 -11.71
N ALA A 130 -21.15 -5.71 -13.02
CA ALA A 130 -21.10 -7.07 -13.55
C ALA A 130 -19.70 -7.68 -13.44
N CYS A 131 -19.58 -8.97 -13.10
CA CYS A 131 -18.30 -9.64 -12.91
C CYS A 131 -17.29 -9.49 -14.07
N PRO A 132 -17.68 -9.60 -15.34
CA PRO A 132 -16.74 -9.42 -16.46
C PRO A 132 -16.10 -8.03 -16.54
N LYS A 133 -16.70 -7.04 -15.88
CA LYS A 133 -16.16 -5.68 -15.83
C LYS A 133 -15.10 -5.50 -14.74
N ILE A 134 -14.92 -6.46 -13.84
CA ILE A 134 -13.93 -6.38 -12.77
C ILE A 134 -12.60 -6.91 -13.30
N GLY A 135 -11.65 -6.01 -13.57
CA GLY A 135 -10.28 -6.35 -13.94
C GLY A 135 -9.34 -6.47 -12.74
N ARG A 136 -9.65 -5.73 -11.66
CA ARG A 136 -8.82 -5.69 -10.44
C ARG A 136 -9.64 -5.35 -9.22
N LEU A 137 -9.32 -5.98 -8.08
CA LEU A 137 -9.68 -5.52 -6.75
C LEU A 137 -8.43 -5.01 -6.03
N LEU A 138 -8.55 -3.89 -5.34
CA LEU A 138 -7.50 -3.33 -4.49
C LEU A 138 -8.01 -3.36 -3.05
N LEU A 139 -7.25 -3.97 -2.14
CA LEU A 139 -7.42 -3.80 -0.70
C LEU A 139 -6.74 -2.47 -0.33
N ASN A 140 -7.55 -1.42 -0.25
CA ASN A 140 -7.07 -0.06 -0.04
C ASN A 140 -6.64 0.20 1.40
N ASP A 141 -7.38 -0.36 2.37
CA ASP A 141 -7.11 -0.14 3.80
C ASP A 141 -7.79 -1.21 4.66
N VAL A 142 -7.32 -1.33 5.91
CA VAL A 142 -8.01 -2.04 6.99
C VAL A 142 -8.74 -1.02 7.85
N LEU A 143 -10.07 -1.06 7.84
CA LEU A 143 -10.91 -0.11 8.57
C LEU A 143 -11.09 -0.48 10.05
N ALA A 144 -11.10 -1.79 10.35
CA ALA A 144 -11.09 -2.33 11.71
C ALA A 144 -10.36 -3.67 11.72
N CYS A 145 -9.60 -3.90 12.77
CA CYS A 145 -9.00 -5.20 13.08
C CYS A 145 -8.93 -5.33 14.60
N GLU A 146 -9.70 -6.27 15.14
CA GLU A 146 -9.85 -6.45 16.57
C GLU A 146 -9.63 -7.92 16.95
N GLY A 147 -8.79 -8.15 17.94
CA GLY A 147 -8.50 -9.47 18.49
C GLY A 147 -7.08 -9.57 19.04
N GLY A 148 -6.92 -9.94 20.30
CA GLY A 148 -5.61 -9.94 20.96
C GLY A 148 -4.94 -8.58 20.86
N ASP A 149 -3.68 -8.57 20.41
CA ASP A 149 -2.88 -7.35 20.20
C ASP A 149 -2.98 -6.79 18.77
N ALA A 150 -4.00 -7.22 17.99
CA ALA A 150 -4.19 -6.78 16.63
C ALA A 150 -4.59 -5.31 16.56
N THR A 151 -3.94 -4.55 15.68
CA THR A 151 -4.29 -3.19 15.29
C THR A 151 -4.55 -3.14 13.79
N ARG A 152 -5.12 -2.05 13.29
CA ARG A 152 -5.32 -1.85 11.85
C ARG A 152 -4.01 -1.98 11.07
N GLU A 153 -2.97 -1.34 11.58
CA GLU A 153 -1.63 -1.29 10.97
C GLU A 153 -1.00 -2.68 10.93
N THR A 154 -0.99 -3.39 12.08
CA THR A 154 -0.41 -4.75 12.14
C THR A 154 -1.19 -5.74 11.29
N CYS A 155 -2.50 -5.59 11.17
CA CYS A 155 -3.31 -6.41 10.27
C CYS A 155 -3.00 -6.11 8.80
N LEU A 156 -2.92 -4.84 8.42
CA LEU A 156 -2.58 -4.44 7.05
C LEU A 156 -1.20 -4.97 6.64
N GLU A 157 -0.21 -4.89 7.51
CA GLU A 157 1.14 -5.40 7.26
C GLU A 157 1.16 -6.92 7.05
N ARG A 158 0.31 -7.66 7.76
CA ARG A 158 0.21 -9.13 7.71
C ARG A 158 -0.60 -9.65 6.53
N ILE A 159 -1.44 -8.81 5.91
CA ILE A 159 -2.30 -9.26 4.81
C ILE A 159 -1.45 -9.61 3.59
N GLU A 160 -1.62 -10.85 3.13
CA GLU A 160 -1.08 -11.38 1.89
C GLU A 160 -2.22 -11.58 0.89
N PRO A 161 -2.41 -10.68 -0.08
CA PRO A 161 -3.45 -10.83 -1.08
C PRO A 161 -3.09 -11.93 -2.08
N ALA A 162 -4.10 -12.67 -2.52
CA ALA A 162 -3.97 -13.69 -3.56
C ALA A 162 -5.26 -13.76 -4.40
N THR A 163 -5.19 -14.30 -5.60
CA THR A 163 -6.36 -14.51 -6.45
C THR A 163 -6.35 -15.88 -7.13
N LYS A 164 -7.55 -16.43 -7.36
CA LYS A 164 -7.83 -17.59 -8.21
C LYS A 164 -8.68 -17.22 -9.42
N THR A 165 -8.97 -15.94 -9.60
CA THR A 165 -9.76 -15.42 -10.72
C THR A 165 -8.88 -14.76 -11.77
N SER A 166 -9.48 -14.33 -12.89
CA SER A 166 -8.79 -13.52 -13.89
C SER A 166 -8.56 -12.08 -13.42
N ALA A 167 -9.33 -11.59 -12.44
CA ALA A 167 -9.13 -10.28 -11.85
C ALA A 167 -7.93 -10.30 -10.90
N ALA A 168 -7.07 -9.30 -11.00
CA ALA A 168 -5.98 -9.10 -10.04
C ALA A 168 -6.53 -8.77 -8.65
N PHE A 169 -5.81 -9.16 -7.60
CA PHE A 169 -6.10 -8.74 -6.23
C PHE A 169 -4.79 -8.40 -5.52
N ASP A 170 -4.66 -7.17 -5.10
CA ASP A 170 -3.47 -6.62 -4.47
C ASP A 170 -3.80 -5.57 -3.39
N ARG A 171 -2.78 -4.94 -2.79
CA ARG A 171 -2.85 -3.89 -1.78
C ARG A 171 -1.81 -2.81 -2.03
#